data_5abaeeab6e470b5869c65d10a0228a87
#
_entry.id   5abaeeab6e470b5869c65d10a0228a87
#
_cell.length_a   1.000
_cell.length_b   1.000
_cell.length_c   1.000
_cell.angle_alpha   90.00
_cell.angle_beta   90.00
_cell.angle_gamma   90.00
#
_symmetry.space_group_name_H-M   'P 1'
#
loop_
_entity.id
_entity.type
_entity.pdbx_description
1 polymer ?
#
loop_
_entity_poly.entity_id
_entity_poly.type
_entity_poly.pdbx_seq_one_letter_code
_entity_poly.pdbx_strand_id
1 'polypeptide(L)'
;MGAGPAGLTAAIYCARGGKKTLILGNIYSSQQSMGGLYENYPGFPDGIQGIELSERMLAQAQKFGAENQTEQVEKIVPLGDFFRLKTENWQYEAKTVILAMGAGHRPLGVPGEKKLTARGVSYCVHCDGALFRNKAVVVAGYGNGAARAVLYLANIVSKVHLLCPREKLVAESVYLDRIKNLSNYTATFGAEVTEIQGSDFVTAVGFKVGNTPRSAKADGVFVEMGMKPNADLALSLGLDMTPGGYVKVNRLNQETSMPGVYAAGDLTGGRLQVATAVGSGASAGISALQHLV
;
A
#
# COMPACT_ATOMS: atom_id res chain seq x y z
N MET A 1 -1.49 8.62 12.69
CA MET A 1 -2.55 8.50 11.67
C MET A 1 -2.15 7.43 10.65
N GLY A 2 -3.03 6.46 10.40
CA GLY A 2 -2.74 5.23 9.67
C GLY A 2 -2.38 4.06 10.59
N ALA A 3 -3.09 2.92 10.41
CA ALA A 3 -2.93 1.71 11.22
C ALA A 3 -2.16 0.59 10.47
N GLY A 4 -1.24 0.99 9.60
CA GLY A 4 -0.25 0.10 9.00
C GLY A 4 0.98 -0.09 9.87
N PRO A 5 2.02 -0.83 9.39
CA PRO A 5 3.18 -1.19 10.19
C PRO A 5 3.94 0.03 10.76
N ALA A 6 4.04 1.13 10.01
CA ALA A 6 4.69 2.34 10.50
C ALA A 6 3.91 3.00 11.64
N GLY A 7 2.59 3.18 11.50
CA GLY A 7 1.75 3.81 12.51
C GLY A 7 1.64 2.98 13.78
N LEU A 8 1.45 1.66 13.65
CA LEU A 8 1.40 0.73 14.78
C LEU A 8 2.73 0.72 15.55
N THR A 9 3.86 0.69 14.84
CA THR A 9 5.17 0.74 15.48
C THR A 9 5.40 2.08 16.20
N ALA A 10 5.10 3.21 15.54
CA ALA A 10 5.18 4.51 16.18
C ALA A 10 4.35 4.56 17.47
N ALA A 11 3.13 4.02 17.44
CA ALA A 11 2.25 3.96 18.62
C ALA A 11 2.83 3.11 19.75
N ILE A 12 3.46 1.96 19.43
CA ILE A 12 4.16 1.13 20.42
C ILE A 12 5.23 1.97 21.16
N TYR A 13 6.06 2.72 20.43
CA TYR A 13 7.12 3.52 21.03
C TYR A 13 6.56 4.68 21.85
N CYS A 14 5.58 5.43 21.32
CA CYS A 14 4.97 6.56 22.03
C CYS A 14 4.25 6.11 23.32
N ALA A 15 3.40 5.09 23.25
CA ALA A 15 2.66 4.59 24.40
C ALA A 15 3.59 3.97 25.45
N ARG A 16 4.57 3.16 25.02
CA ARG A 16 5.59 2.61 25.93
C ARG A 16 6.44 3.71 26.60
N GLY A 17 6.64 4.85 25.92
CA GLY A 17 7.25 6.05 26.46
C GLY A 17 6.35 6.87 27.40
N GLY A 18 5.18 6.34 27.79
CA GLY A 18 4.26 6.97 28.76
C GLY A 18 3.43 8.13 28.21
N LYS A 19 3.35 8.29 26.87
CA LYS A 19 2.53 9.34 26.27
C LYS A 19 1.15 8.79 25.87
N LYS A 20 0.10 9.57 26.15
CA LYS A 20 -1.25 9.29 25.59
C LYS A 20 -1.14 9.20 24.08
N THR A 21 -1.53 8.06 23.52
CA THR A 21 -1.33 7.75 22.11
C THR A 21 -2.62 7.24 21.49
N LEU A 22 -3.07 7.92 20.43
CA LEU A 22 -4.24 7.53 19.65
C LEU A 22 -3.83 7.14 18.23
N ILE A 23 -4.26 5.96 17.79
CA ILE A 23 -4.13 5.47 16.42
C ILE A 23 -5.45 5.75 15.72
N LEU A 24 -5.42 6.55 14.66
CA LEU A 24 -6.57 6.80 13.78
C LEU A 24 -6.38 6.03 12.47
N GLY A 25 -7.21 5.01 12.25
CA GLY A 25 -7.16 4.15 11.07
C GLY A 25 -7.60 2.71 11.33
N ASN A 26 -7.89 2.00 10.26
CA ASN A 26 -8.33 0.61 10.28
C ASN A 26 -7.18 -0.32 9.90
N ILE A 27 -6.81 -1.27 10.77
CA ILE A 27 -5.75 -2.25 10.48
C ILE A 27 -6.11 -3.13 9.29
N TYR A 28 -7.39 -3.49 9.13
CA TYR A 28 -7.87 -4.40 8.08
C TYR A 28 -7.80 -3.81 6.68
N SER A 29 -7.78 -2.47 6.56
CA SER A 29 -7.58 -1.78 5.28
C SER A 29 -6.13 -1.45 4.96
N SER A 30 -5.19 -1.86 5.82
CA SER A 30 -3.76 -1.62 5.58
C SER A 30 -3.21 -2.53 4.49
N GLN A 31 -2.24 -2.03 3.71
CA GLN A 31 -1.53 -2.84 2.71
C GLN A 31 -0.89 -4.09 3.31
N GLN A 32 -0.45 -4.02 4.58
CA GLN A 32 0.09 -5.17 5.30
C GLN A 32 -0.97 -6.25 5.48
N SER A 33 -2.16 -5.91 5.98
CA SER A 33 -3.22 -6.90 6.23
C SER A 33 -3.71 -7.57 4.95
N MET A 34 -3.72 -6.82 3.84
CA MET A 34 -4.12 -7.33 2.51
C MET A 34 -3.00 -8.08 1.77
N GLY A 35 -1.79 -8.07 2.27
CA GLY A 35 -0.59 -8.52 1.55
C GLY A 35 -0.36 -10.05 1.50
N GLY A 36 -1.18 -10.86 2.18
CA GLY A 36 -1.01 -12.33 2.24
C GLY A 36 0.16 -12.75 3.15
N LEU A 37 0.88 -13.81 2.76
CA LEU A 37 2.01 -14.34 3.52
C LEU A 37 3.28 -13.50 3.32
N TYR A 38 3.88 -13.06 4.41
CA TYR A 38 5.19 -12.39 4.45
C TYR A 38 6.28 -13.37 4.87
N GLU A 39 7.13 -13.77 3.94
CA GLU A 39 8.29 -14.64 4.16
C GLU A 39 9.58 -13.85 4.50
N ASN A 40 9.54 -12.53 4.34
CA ASN A 40 10.71 -11.64 4.47
C ASN A 40 10.62 -10.68 5.67
N TYR A 41 9.71 -10.93 6.62
CA TYR A 41 9.66 -10.18 7.87
C TYR A 41 10.46 -10.93 8.95
N PRO A 42 11.52 -10.33 9.52
CA PRO A 42 12.40 -11.01 10.48
C PRO A 42 11.65 -11.50 11.72
N GLY A 43 12.04 -12.67 12.22
CA GLY A 43 11.45 -13.31 13.40
C GLY A 43 10.38 -14.35 13.11
N PHE A 44 10.02 -14.54 11.83
CA PHE A 44 9.04 -15.55 11.38
C PHE A 44 9.63 -16.41 10.28
N PRO A 45 10.38 -17.48 10.63
CA PRO A 45 11.08 -18.32 9.64
C PRO A 45 10.13 -19.03 8.67
N ASP A 46 8.91 -19.35 9.10
CA ASP A 46 7.88 -19.97 8.29
C ASP A 46 6.93 -18.94 7.63
N GLY A 47 7.27 -17.64 7.75
CA GLY A 47 6.41 -16.53 7.33
C GLY A 47 5.29 -16.24 8.33
N ILE A 48 4.57 -15.16 8.07
CA ILE A 48 3.39 -14.75 8.84
C ILE A 48 2.34 -14.12 7.93
N GLN A 49 1.06 -14.40 8.17
CA GLN A 49 -0.03 -13.74 7.46
C GLN A 49 -0.07 -12.26 7.82
N GLY A 50 -0.26 -11.39 6.81
CA GLY A 50 -0.26 -9.94 7.02
C GLY A 50 -1.31 -9.45 8.00
N ILE A 51 -2.49 -10.07 7.99
CA ILE A 51 -3.56 -9.77 8.95
C ILE A 51 -3.14 -10.13 10.37
N GLU A 52 -2.57 -11.31 10.59
CA GLU A 52 -2.11 -11.75 11.89
C GLU A 52 -0.99 -10.85 12.43
N LEU A 53 -0.04 -10.45 11.57
CA LEU A 53 1.02 -9.52 11.95
C LEU A 53 0.44 -8.16 12.38
N SER A 54 -0.57 -7.65 11.66
CA SER A 54 -1.25 -6.39 12.00
C SER A 54 -1.97 -6.46 13.36
N GLU A 55 -2.67 -7.57 13.62
CA GLU A 55 -3.36 -7.80 14.89
C GLU A 55 -2.37 -7.90 16.07
N ARG A 56 -1.26 -8.62 15.88
CA ARG A 56 -0.19 -8.72 16.89
C ARG A 56 0.45 -7.36 17.19
N MET A 57 0.70 -6.53 16.17
CA MET A 57 1.26 -5.19 16.33
C MET A 57 0.27 -4.26 17.05
N LEU A 58 -1.03 -4.32 16.71
CA LEU A 58 -2.06 -3.55 17.40
C LEU A 58 -2.17 -3.96 18.87
N ALA A 59 -2.25 -5.26 19.14
CA ALA A 59 -2.31 -5.78 20.51
C ALA A 59 -1.08 -5.35 21.35
N GLN A 60 0.10 -5.31 20.71
CA GLN A 60 1.31 -4.81 21.36
C GLN A 60 1.23 -3.32 21.70
N ALA A 61 0.69 -2.47 20.80
CA ALA A 61 0.50 -1.06 21.07
C ALA A 61 -0.52 -0.84 22.21
N GLN A 62 -1.64 -1.56 22.18
CA GLN A 62 -2.69 -1.50 23.20
C GLN A 62 -2.21 -1.98 24.57
N LYS A 63 -1.32 -2.97 24.64
CA LYS A 63 -0.70 -3.42 25.89
C LYS A 63 0.02 -2.28 26.63
N PHE A 64 0.53 -1.28 25.90
CA PHE A 64 1.17 -0.09 26.48
C PHE A 64 0.21 1.10 26.63
N GLY A 65 -1.10 0.90 26.39
CA GLY A 65 -2.12 1.92 26.57
C GLY A 65 -2.42 2.78 25.35
N ALA A 66 -1.97 2.39 24.14
CA ALA A 66 -2.43 3.06 22.93
C ALA A 66 -3.89 2.74 22.66
N GLU A 67 -4.67 3.77 22.29
CA GLU A 67 -6.05 3.62 21.83
C GLU A 67 -6.10 3.54 20.32
N ASN A 68 -7.08 2.80 19.77
CA ASN A 68 -7.31 2.74 18.32
C ASN A 68 -8.77 3.08 17.99
N GLN A 69 -8.94 4.01 17.04
CA GLN A 69 -10.24 4.36 16.46
C GLN A 69 -10.17 4.16 14.95
N THR A 70 -11.19 3.48 14.41
CA THR A 70 -11.28 3.17 12.95
C THR A 70 -11.82 4.35 12.15
N GLU A 71 -11.41 5.56 12.48
CA GLU A 71 -11.83 6.78 11.84
C GLU A 71 -10.77 7.30 10.85
N GLN A 72 -11.25 7.97 9.83
CA GLN A 72 -10.40 8.65 8.85
C GLN A 72 -10.32 10.13 9.18
N VAL A 73 -9.09 10.66 9.28
CA VAL A 73 -8.88 12.10 9.44
C VAL A 73 -9.08 12.80 8.11
N GLU A 74 -9.96 13.80 8.10
CA GLU A 74 -10.28 14.61 6.93
C GLU A 74 -9.45 15.89 6.88
N LYS A 75 -9.10 16.44 8.06
CA LYS A 75 -8.39 17.73 8.17
C LYS A 75 -7.51 17.77 9.40
N ILE A 76 -6.36 18.42 9.26
CA ILE A 76 -5.45 18.76 10.35
C ILE A 76 -5.27 20.28 10.33
N VAL A 77 -5.40 20.91 11.48
CA VAL A 77 -5.24 22.37 11.65
C VAL A 77 -4.20 22.62 12.73
N PRO A 78 -3.06 23.23 12.40
CA PRO A 78 -2.10 23.71 13.41
C PRO A 78 -2.72 24.83 14.26
N LEU A 79 -2.57 24.76 15.58
CA LEU A 79 -3.10 25.74 16.54
C LEU A 79 -2.04 26.07 17.61
N GLY A 80 -0.99 26.79 17.22
CA GLY A 80 0.13 27.09 18.11
C GLY A 80 0.88 25.80 18.48
N ASP A 81 0.83 25.42 19.76
CA ASP A 81 1.58 24.28 20.32
C ASP A 81 0.89 22.92 20.14
N PHE A 82 -0.24 22.88 19.45
CA PHE A 82 -0.97 21.65 19.22
C PHE A 82 -1.63 21.61 17.84
N PHE A 83 -2.11 20.45 17.44
CA PHE A 83 -2.82 20.19 16.21
C PHE A 83 -4.24 19.73 16.53
N ARG A 84 -5.22 20.28 15.82
CA ARG A 84 -6.60 19.76 15.83
C ARG A 84 -6.82 18.88 14.62
N LEU A 85 -7.21 17.63 14.88
CA LEU A 85 -7.54 16.65 13.87
C LEU A 85 -9.05 16.50 13.81
N LYS A 86 -9.64 16.64 12.63
CA LYS A 86 -11.08 16.46 12.40
C LYS A 86 -11.28 15.15 11.63
N THR A 87 -12.18 14.31 12.13
CA THR A 87 -12.79 13.17 11.44
C THR A 87 -14.24 13.50 11.10
N GLU A 88 -14.96 12.58 10.48
CA GLU A 88 -16.38 12.74 10.21
C GLU A 88 -17.19 13.03 11.49
N ASN A 89 -16.91 12.29 12.58
CA ASN A 89 -17.72 12.30 13.80
C ASN A 89 -17.08 13.03 14.99
N TRP A 90 -15.75 13.17 15.02
CA TRP A 90 -15.01 13.64 16.21
C TRP A 90 -13.94 14.67 15.87
N GLN A 91 -13.49 15.35 16.91
CA GLN A 91 -12.30 16.19 16.89
C GLN A 91 -11.34 15.75 17.99
N TYR A 92 -10.07 15.72 17.66
CA TYR A 92 -8.97 15.37 18.55
C TYR A 92 -7.95 16.47 18.60
N GLU A 93 -7.26 16.61 19.71
CA GLU A 93 -6.14 17.53 19.87
C GLU A 93 -4.88 16.73 20.25
N ALA A 94 -3.78 17.08 19.62
CA ALA A 94 -2.50 16.41 19.83
C ALA A 94 -1.35 17.41 19.75
N LYS A 95 -0.34 17.24 20.60
CA LYS A 95 0.89 18.05 20.55
C LYS A 95 1.81 17.64 19.39
N THR A 96 1.74 16.38 18.99
CA THR A 96 2.50 15.85 17.84
C THR A 96 1.63 14.98 16.98
N VAL A 97 1.91 14.94 15.67
CA VAL A 97 1.20 14.11 14.69
C VAL A 97 2.21 13.28 13.90
N ILE A 98 1.97 11.98 13.80
CA ILE A 98 2.76 11.08 12.95
C ILE A 98 1.88 10.63 11.77
N LEU A 99 2.26 11.06 10.56
CA LEU A 99 1.60 10.70 9.32
C LEU A 99 2.13 9.36 8.81
N ALA A 100 1.31 8.32 8.84
CA ALA A 100 1.67 6.95 8.44
C ALA A 100 0.59 6.32 7.55
N MET A 101 -0.06 7.14 6.68
CA MET A 101 -1.17 6.72 5.82
C MET A 101 -0.73 5.84 4.65
N GLY A 102 0.57 5.57 4.51
CA GLY A 102 1.12 4.68 3.51
C GLY A 102 0.92 5.18 2.07
N ALA A 103 0.79 4.23 1.15
CA ALA A 103 0.58 4.47 -0.27
C ALA A 103 -0.52 3.54 -0.81
N GLY A 104 -1.29 4.04 -1.76
CA GLY A 104 -2.31 3.27 -2.48
C GLY A 104 -1.81 2.78 -3.83
N HIS A 105 -2.55 1.89 -4.46
CA HIS A 105 -2.26 1.43 -5.82
C HIS A 105 -2.40 2.57 -6.82
N ARG A 106 -1.50 2.59 -7.79
CA ARG A 106 -1.59 3.52 -8.92
C ARG A 106 -2.55 2.93 -9.96
N PRO A 107 -3.63 3.65 -10.32
CA PRO A 107 -4.52 3.18 -11.38
C PRO A 107 -3.83 3.26 -12.75
N LEU A 108 -4.38 2.53 -13.73
CA LEU A 108 -4.00 2.61 -15.14
C LEU A 108 -4.39 3.97 -15.74
N GLY A 109 -5.53 4.52 -15.30
CA GLY A 109 -6.09 5.78 -15.80
C GLY A 109 -6.75 5.65 -17.18
N VAL A 110 -7.25 4.46 -17.53
CA VAL A 110 -7.81 4.15 -18.85
C VAL A 110 -9.33 4.04 -18.81
N PRO A 111 -10.01 4.23 -19.97
CA PRO A 111 -11.45 3.97 -20.10
C PRO A 111 -11.82 2.57 -19.61
N GLY A 112 -12.96 2.46 -18.93
CA GLY A 112 -13.47 1.20 -18.37
C GLY A 112 -12.94 0.83 -17.00
N GLU A 113 -11.73 1.27 -16.59
CA GLU A 113 -11.12 0.91 -15.30
C GLU A 113 -12.03 1.23 -14.11
N LYS A 114 -12.42 2.49 -13.97
CA LYS A 114 -13.29 2.94 -12.86
C LYS A 114 -14.67 2.29 -12.89
N LYS A 115 -15.26 2.14 -14.08
CA LYS A 115 -16.60 1.53 -14.28
C LYS A 115 -16.61 0.08 -13.84
N LEU A 116 -15.53 -0.66 -14.12
CA LEU A 116 -15.43 -2.10 -13.91
C LEU A 116 -14.65 -2.46 -12.64
N THR A 117 -14.26 -1.48 -11.81
CA THR A 117 -13.71 -1.72 -10.47
C THR A 117 -14.72 -2.52 -9.63
N ALA A 118 -14.27 -3.58 -8.95
CA ALA A 118 -15.08 -4.60 -8.28
C ALA A 118 -16.02 -5.41 -9.22
N ARG A 119 -15.89 -5.22 -10.54
CA ARG A 119 -16.62 -5.97 -11.58
C ARG A 119 -15.66 -6.63 -12.57
N GLY A 120 -14.52 -7.07 -12.06
CA GLY A 120 -13.45 -7.70 -12.82
C GLY A 120 -12.12 -6.92 -12.80
N VAL A 121 -12.12 -5.63 -12.47
CA VAL A 121 -10.89 -4.88 -12.18
C VAL A 121 -10.61 -4.92 -10.69
N SER A 122 -9.41 -5.34 -10.32
CA SER A 122 -8.94 -5.46 -8.95
C SER A 122 -7.52 -4.89 -8.78
N TYR A 123 -7.23 -4.42 -7.57
CA TYR A 123 -5.91 -3.98 -7.12
C TYR A 123 -5.36 -4.88 -6.00
N CYS A 124 -6.07 -5.96 -5.64
CA CYS A 124 -5.68 -6.87 -4.57
C CYS A 124 -5.85 -8.32 -5.00
N VAL A 125 -4.75 -8.96 -5.39
CA VAL A 125 -4.80 -10.37 -5.86
C VAL A 125 -5.20 -11.34 -4.74
N HIS A 126 -4.82 -11.06 -3.50
CA HIS A 126 -5.16 -11.91 -2.34
C HIS A 126 -6.63 -11.77 -1.93
N CYS A 127 -7.23 -10.57 -2.12
CA CYS A 127 -8.62 -10.34 -1.80
C CYS A 127 -9.56 -11.00 -2.82
N ASP A 128 -9.27 -10.80 -4.10
CA ASP A 128 -10.21 -11.08 -5.19
C ASP A 128 -9.81 -12.27 -6.07
N GLY A 129 -8.56 -12.74 -5.99
CA GLY A 129 -8.04 -13.79 -6.88
C GLY A 129 -8.88 -15.06 -6.87
N ALA A 130 -9.43 -15.46 -5.72
CA ALA A 130 -10.27 -16.65 -5.59
C ALA A 130 -11.58 -16.58 -6.42
N LEU A 131 -12.09 -15.37 -6.71
CA LEU A 131 -13.29 -15.14 -7.55
C LEU A 131 -13.05 -15.48 -9.02
N PHE A 132 -11.79 -15.61 -9.41
CA PHE A 132 -11.39 -15.92 -10.80
C PHE A 132 -10.90 -17.36 -10.96
N ARG A 133 -11.27 -18.26 -10.06
CA ARG A 133 -10.93 -19.68 -10.16
C ARG A 133 -11.36 -20.23 -11.53
N ASN A 134 -10.41 -20.90 -12.22
CA ASN A 134 -10.58 -21.47 -13.55
C ASN A 134 -10.93 -20.48 -14.69
N LYS A 135 -10.77 -19.17 -14.45
CA LYS A 135 -10.97 -18.10 -15.44
C LYS A 135 -9.64 -17.65 -16.04
N ALA A 136 -9.70 -16.84 -17.10
CA ALA A 136 -8.53 -16.18 -17.66
C ALA A 136 -8.40 -14.76 -17.12
N VAL A 137 -7.21 -14.37 -16.65
CA VAL A 137 -6.98 -13.02 -16.13
C VAL A 137 -5.78 -12.34 -16.75
N VAL A 138 -5.81 -11.02 -16.76
CA VAL A 138 -4.68 -10.16 -17.11
C VAL A 138 -4.08 -9.59 -15.80
N VAL A 139 -2.75 -9.59 -15.72
CA VAL A 139 -2.00 -8.76 -14.77
C VAL A 139 -1.42 -7.59 -15.56
N ALA A 140 -1.84 -6.37 -15.28
CA ALA A 140 -1.30 -5.17 -15.91
C ALA A 140 -0.30 -4.53 -14.95
N GLY A 141 1.01 -4.65 -15.24
CA GLY A 141 1.99 -4.14 -14.30
C GLY A 141 3.44 -4.51 -14.56
N TYR A 142 4.29 -4.13 -13.62
CA TYR A 142 5.73 -4.38 -13.63
C TYR A 142 6.27 -4.47 -12.19
N GLY A 143 7.49 -4.98 -12.05
CA GLY A 143 8.17 -5.08 -10.75
C GLY A 143 7.70 -6.26 -9.90
N ASN A 144 8.12 -6.25 -8.62
CA ASN A 144 7.82 -7.33 -7.67
C ASN A 144 6.32 -7.54 -7.44
N GLY A 145 5.51 -6.47 -7.47
CA GLY A 145 4.06 -6.56 -7.33
C GLY A 145 3.46 -7.45 -8.41
N ALA A 146 3.74 -7.12 -9.67
CA ALA A 146 3.27 -7.90 -10.81
C ALA A 146 3.78 -9.35 -10.80
N ALA A 147 5.05 -9.57 -10.42
CA ALA A 147 5.61 -10.91 -10.32
C ALA A 147 4.89 -11.77 -9.26
N ARG A 148 4.65 -11.22 -8.07
CA ARG A 148 3.89 -11.89 -7.00
C ARG A 148 2.44 -12.15 -7.40
N ALA A 149 1.80 -11.17 -8.07
CA ALA A 149 0.44 -11.30 -8.58
C ALA A 149 0.33 -12.47 -9.57
N VAL A 150 1.28 -12.56 -10.54
CA VAL A 150 1.35 -13.68 -11.49
C VAL A 150 1.47 -15.01 -10.77
N LEU A 151 2.42 -15.14 -9.83
CA LEU A 151 2.65 -16.39 -9.09
C LEU A 151 1.44 -16.81 -8.26
N TYR A 152 0.79 -15.88 -7.59
CA TYR A 152 -0.39 -16.18 -6.78
C TYR A 152 -1.56 -16.63 -7.66
N LEU A 153 -1.86 -15.86 -8.72
CA LEU A 153 -2.98 -16.13 -9.60
C LEU A 153 -2.78 -17.43 -10.41
N ALA A 154 -1.57 -17.75 -10.82
CA ALA A 154 -1.29 -18.97 -11.58
C ALA A 154 -1.72 -20.27 -10.86
N ASN A 155 -1.80 -20.26 -9.53
CA ASN A 155 -2.28 -21.40 -8.74
C ASN A 155 -3.82 -21.48 -8.65
N ILE A 156 -4.53 -20.47 -9.18
CA ILE A 156 -6.00 -20.35 -8.99
C ILE A 156 -6.74 -20.35 -10.32
N VAL A 157 -6.18 -19.62 -11.30
CA VAL A 157 -6.84 -19.35 -12.58
C VAL A 157 -6.39 -20.29 -13.69
N SER A 158 -7.17 -20.39 -14.75
CA SER A 158 -6.79 -21.22 -15.91
C SER A 158 -5.66 -20.61 -16.73
N LYS A 159 -5.58 -19.28 -16.79
CA LYS A 159 -4.56 -18.56 -17.55
C LYS A 159 -4.26 -17.20 -16.95
N VAL A 160 -2.97 -16.86 -16.81
CA VAL A 160 -2.47 -15.52 -16.47
C VAL A 160 -1.75 -14.93 -17.67
N HIS A 161 -2.16 -13.74 -18.09
CA HIS A 161 -1.46 -12.97 -19.11
C HIS A 161 -0.92 -11.68 -18.51
N LEU A 162 0.41 -11.55 -18.41
CA LEU A 162 1.08 -10.33 -17.99
C LEU A 162 1.16 -9.34 -19.16
N LEU A 163 0.58 -8.15 -19.00
CA LEU A 163 0.81 -6.98 -19.84
C LEU A 163 1.79 -6.05 -19.12
N CYS A 164 3.05 -6.05 -19.57
CA CYS A 164 4.12 -5.27 -18.95
C CYS A 164 4.48 -4.09 -19.87
N PRO A 165 4.39 -2.84 -19.39
CA PRO A 165 4.72 -1.66 -20.20
C PRO A 165 6.25 -1.48 -20.41
N ARG A 166 7.06 -2.33 -19.82
CA ARG A 166 8.52 -2.34 -19.97
C ARG A 166 8.96 -3.46 -20.89
N GLU A 167 10.21 -3.39 -21.37
CA GLU A 167 10.81 -4.41 -22.23
C GLU A 167 11.00 -5.77 -21.54
N LYS A 168 11.00 -5.77 -20.20
CA LYS A 168 11.08 -6.99 -19.39
C LYS A 168 10.43 -6.78 -18.01
N LEU A 169 10.04 -7.88 -17.37
CA LEU A 169 9.65 -7.88 -15.97
C LEU A 169 10.89 -7.73 -15.09
N VAL A 170 10.97 -6.64 -14.33
CA VAL A 170 12.09 -6.36 -13.42
C VAL A 170 11.64 -6.69 -12.00
N ALA A 171 11.99 -7.87 -11.51
CA ALA A 171 11.63 -8.35 -10.18
C ALA A 171 12.82 -9.10 -9.55
N GLU A 172 12.67 -9.47 -8.27
CA GLU A 172 13.65 -10.31 -7.58
C GLU A 172 13.80 -11.68 -8.28
N SER A 173 15.03 -12.20 -8.31
CA SER A 173 15.34 -13.45 -9.03
C SER A 173 14.48 -14.62 -8.56
N VAL A 174 14.20 -14.71 -7.27
CA VAL A 174 13.35 -15.75 -6.67
C VAL A 174 11.96 -15.80 -7.32
N TYR A 175 11.38 -14.67 -7.66
CA TYR A 175 10.08 -14.63 -8.35
C TYR A 175 10.22 -14.97 -9.82
N LEU A 176 11.23 -14.43 -10.49
CA LEU A 176 11.46 -14.68 -11.91
C LEU A 176 11.71 -16.17 -12.18
N ASP A 177 12.48 -16.83 -11.33
CA ASP A 177 12.76 -18.27 -11.47
C ASP A 177 11.51 -19.13 -11.23
N ARG A 178 10.67 -18.77 -10.27
CA ARG A 178 9.37 -19.44 -10.06
C ARG A 178 8.43 -19.26 -11.25
N ILE A 179 8.37 -18.05 -11.85
CA ILE A 179 7.51 -17.74 -13.01
C ILE A 179 7.88 -18.56 -14.24
N LYS A 180 9.18 -18.83 -14.50
CA LYS A 180 9.65 -19.63 -15.63
C LYS A 180 9.04 -21.03 -15.70
N ASN A 181 8.64 -21.59 -14.55
CA ASN A 181 8.09 -22.93 -14.42
C ASN A 181 6.56 -23.00 -14.54
N LEU A 182 5.89 -21.86 -14.77
CA LEU A 182 4.44 -21.80 -14.90
C LEU A 182 3.98 -22.22 -16.31
N SER A 183 3.08 -23.21 -16.39
CA SER A 183 2.51 -23.70 -17.67
C SER A 183 1.35 -22.84 -18.19
N ASN A 184 0.65 -22.11 -17.31
CA ASN A 184 -0.53 -21.29 -17.64
C ASN A 184 -0.23 -19.78 -17.69
N TYR A 185 1.05 -19.41 -17.82
CA TYR A 185 1.51 -18.02 -17.88
C TYR A 185 1.91 -17.61 -19.29
N THR A 186 1.56 -16.39 -19.68
CA THR A 186 2.07 -15.71 -20.88
C THR A 186 2.39 -14.26 -20.55
N ALA A 187 3.30 -13.63 -21.31
CA ALA A 187 3.62 -12.23 -21.15
C ALA A 187 3.69 -11.49 -22.49
N THR A 188 3.27 -10.23 -22.49
CA THR A 188 3.54 -9.28 -23.56
C THR A 188 4.29 -8.10 -22.96
N PHE A 189 5.50 -7.86 -23.44
CA PHE A 189 6.35 -6.75 -23.01
C PHE A 189 6.21 -5.55 -23.95
N GLY A 190 6.49 -4.33 -23.45
CA GLY A 190 6.20 -3.09 -24.16
C GLY A 190 4.70 -2.86 -24.36
N ALA A 191 3.85 -3.52 -23.56
CA ALA A 191 2.42 -3.48 -23.68
C ALA A 191 1.83 -2.35 -22.82
N GLU A 192 1.28 -1.34 -23.44
CA GLU A 192 0.53 -0.27 -22.79
C GLU A 192 -0.96 -0.57 -22.84
N VAL A 193 -1.62 -0.76 -21.70
CA VAL A 193 -3.07 -0.90 -21.63
C VAL A 193 -3.73 0.41 -22.07
N THR A 194 -4.73 0.31 -22.95
CA THR A 194 -5.43 1.47 -23.50
C THR A 194 -6.88 1.58 -23.05
N GLU A 195 -7.50 0.44 -22.73
CA GLU A 195 -8.87 0.38 -22.23
C GLU A 195 -9.15 -0.96 -21.54
N ILE A 196 -10.20 -1.01 -20.72
CA ILE A 196 -10.77 -2.22 -20.16
C ILE A 196 -12.19 -2.35 -20.67
N GLN A 197 -12.49 -3.44 -21.38
CA GLN A 197 -13.74 -3.66 -22.08
C GLN A 197 -14.71 -4.50 -21.25
N GLY A 198 -15.98 -4.16 -21.31
CA GLY A 198 -17.07 -4.88 -20.66
C GLY A 198 -18.28 -3.99 -20.39
N SER A 199 -19.47 -4.60 -20.25
CA SER A 199 -20.69 -3.91 -19.83
C SER A 199 -20.86 -3.97 -18.31
N ASP A 200 -21.09 -5.16 -17.78
CA ASP A 200 -21.30 -5.42 -16.35
C ASP A 200 -20.06 -6.00 -15.70
N PHE A 201 -19.30 -6.80 -16.43
CA PHE A 201 -18.03 -7.39 -16.01
C PHE A 201 -16.97 -7.22 -17.10
N VAL A 202 -15.71 -7.36 -16.73
CA VAL A 202 -14.59 -7.39 -17.68
C VAL A 202 -14.76 -8.53 -18.66
N THR A 203 -14.54 -8.26 -19.95
CA THR A 203 -14.55 -9.26 -21.02
C THR A 203 -13.25 -9.29 -21.82
N ALA A 204 -12.55 -8.15 -21.90
CA ALA A 204 -11.26 -8.05 -22.56
C ALA A 204 -10.48 -6.82 -22.09
N VAL A 205 -9.17 -6.80 -22.40
CA VAL A 205 -8.26 -5.68 -22.20
C VAL A 205 -7.67 -5.26 -23.53
N GLY A 206 -7.94 -4.03 -23.93
CA GLY A 206 -7.28 -3.37 -25.06
C GLY A 206 -5.89 -2.87 -24.64
N PHE A 207 -4.90 -3.11 -25.48
CA PHE A 207 -3.53 -2.62 -25.26
C PHE A 207 -2.83 -2.39 -26.60
N LYS A 208 -1.70 -1.70 -26.59
CA LYS A 208 -0.84 -1.54 -27.77
C LYS A 208 0.60 -1.96 -27.45
N VAL A 209 1.30 -2.41 -28.49
CA VAL A 209 2.76 -2.64 -28.48
C VAL A 209 3.35 -1.75 -29.55
N GLY A 210 4.12 -0.74 -29.16
CA GLY A 210 4.42 0.37 -30.04
C GLY A 210 3.14 1.05 -30.52
N ASN A 211 2.91 1.12 -31.83
CA ASN A 211 1.69 1.69 -32.39
C ASN A 211 0.63 0.64 -32.81
N THR A 212 0.89 -0.65 -32.55
CA THR A 212 0.00 -1.73 -32.98
C THR A 212 -1.03 -2.04 -31.90
N PRO A 213 -2.34 -1.77 -32.12
CA PRO A 213 -3.39 -2.12 -31.18
C PRO A 213 -3.61 -3.63 -31.13
N ARG A 214 -3.91 -4.15 -29.95
CA ARG A 214 -4.20 -5.56 -29.67
C ARG A 214 -5.26 -5.66 -28.59
N SER A 215 -5.84 -6.84 -28.42
CA SER A 215 -6.78 -7.15 -27.36
C SER A 215 -6.50 -8.52 -26.78
N ALA A 216 -6.71 -8.66 -25.48
CA ALA A 216 -6.65 -9.93 -24.75
C ALA A 216 -8.00 -10.20 -24.09
N LYS A 217 -8.64 -11.33 -24.41
CA LYS A 217 -9.83 -11.80 -23.68
C LYS A 217 -9.44 -12.10 -22.25
N ALA A 218 -10.22 -11.61 -21.29
CA ALA A 218 -9.99 -11.82 -19.87
C ALA A 218 -11.29 -11.64 -19.09
N ASP A 219 -11.47 -12.44 -18.06
CA ASP A 219 -12.58 -12.32 -17.11
C ASP A 219 -12.25 -11.32 -15.98
N GLY A 220 -10.97 -10.97 -15.83
CA GLY A 220 -10.52 -10.00 -14.84
C GLY A 220 -9.15 -9.40 -15.14
N VAL A 221 -8.91 -8.24 -14.51
CA VAL A 221 -7.66 -7.47 -14.63
C VAL A 221 -7.16 -7.12 -13.23
N PHE A 222 -5.94 -7.52 -12.93
CA PHE A 222 -5.24 -7.13 -11.70
C PHE A 222 -4.19 -6.06 -12.02
N VAL A 223 -4.35 -4.90 -11.39
CA VAL A 223 -3.54 -3.70 -11.70
C VAL A 223 -2.37 -3.59 -10.71
N GLU A 224 -1.14 -3.74 -11.23
CA GLU A 224 0.11 -3.72 -10.47
C GLU A 224 1.07 -2.66 -11.03
N MET A 225 0.58 -1.43 -11.18
CA MET A 225 1.29 -0.29 -11.78
C MET A 225 2.13 0.51 -10.77
N GLY A 226 2.41 -0.08 -9.63
CA GLY A 226 3.13 0.56 -8.53
C GLY A 226 2.21 1.34 -7.59
N MET A 227 2.82 2.17 -6.73
CA MET A 227 2.12 2.83 -5.63
C MET A 227 2.14 4.36 -5.80
N LYS A 228 1.11 5.00 -5.23
CA LYS A 228 1.01 6.46 -5.08
C LYS A 228 0.85 6.77 -3.59
N PRO A 229 1.63 7.70 -3.01
CA PRO A 229 1.48 8.04 -1.60
C PRO A 229 0.10 8.64 -1.30
N ASN A 230 -0.47 8.30 -0.15
CA ASN A 230 -1.72 8.88 0.36
C ASN A 230 -1.41 10.20 1.07
N ALA A 231 -1.03 11.22 0.28
CA ALA A 231 -0.40 12.44 0.77
C ALA A 231 -1.34 13.66 0.87
N ASP A 232 -2.64 13.50 0.67
CA ASP A 232 -3.59 14.64 0.58
C ASP A 232 -3.56 15.50 1.86
N LEU A 233 -3.52 14.87 3.05
CA LEU A 233 -3.40 15.61 4.31
C LEU A 233 -2.03 16.30 4.47
N ALA A 234 -0.96 15.68 4.00
CA ALA A 234 0.37 16.28 4.03
C ALA A 234 0.44 17.51 3.11
N LEU A 235 -0.17 17.43 1.92
CA LEU A 235 -0.31 18.55 1.00
C LEU A 235 -1.15 19.69 1.59
N SER A 236 -2.26 19.36 2.26
CA SER A 236 -3.13 20.35 2.92
C SER A 236 -2.45 21.07 4.08
N LEU A 237 -1.46 20.45 4.72
CA LEU A 237 -0.61 21.04 5.73
C LEU A 237 0.54 21.89 5.14
N GLY A 238 0.73 21.89 3.81
CA GLY A 238 1.83 22.59 3.16
C GLY A 238 3.20 21.97 3.41
N LEU A 239 3.27 20.65 3.69
CA LEU A 239 4.54 19.96 3.92
C LEU A 239 5.36 19.87 2.62
N ASP A 240 6.68 19.90 2.77
CA ASP A 240 7.60 19.67 1.66
C ASP A 240 7.42 18.28 1.07
N MET A 241 7.32 18.22 -0.27
CA MET A 241 7.14 17.00 -1.03
C MET A 241 8.34 16.71 -1.92
N THR A 242 8.58 15.42 -2.17
CA THR A 242 9.52 15.00 -3.21
C THR A 242 8.88 15.15 -4.60
N PRO A 243 9.66 15.17 -5.72
CA PRO A 243 9.10 15.17 -7.07
C PRO A 243 8.16 13.99 -7.35
N GLY A 244 8.31 12.87 -6.62
CA GLY A 244 7.44 11.69 -6.72
C GLY A 244 6.14 11.79 -5.91
N GLY A 245 5.86 12.92 -5.25
CA GLY A 245 4.67 13.14 -4.43
C GLY A 245 4.71 12.51 -3.04
N TYR A 246 5.87 12.03 -2.59
CA TYR A 246 6.07 11.52 -1.22
C TYR A 246 6.40 12.67 -0.26
N VAL A 247 6.04 12.52 1.01
CA VAL A 247 6.40 13.49 2.05
C VAL A 247 7.91 13.47 2.25
N LYS A 248 8.53 14.66 2.16
CA LYS A 248 9.96 14.82 2.41
C LYS A 248 10.21 14.84 3.92
N VAL A 249 11.12 14.00 4.38
CA VAL A 249 11.50 13.90 5.78
C VAL A 249 13.01 13.87 5.95
N ASN A 250 13.47 14.28 7.13
CA ASN A 250 14.81 13.94 7.57
C ASN A 250 14.86 12.44 7.85
N ARG A 251 15.72 11.72 7.13
CA ARG A 251 15.78 10.24 7.19
C ARG A 251 16.25 9.67 8.53
N LEU A 252 16.88 10.47 9.39
CA LEU A 252 17.37 10.02 10.69
C LEU A 252 16.25 10.02 11.74
N ASN A 253 15.41 11.05 11.74
CA ASN A 253 14.42 11.28 12.79
C ASN A 253 12.98 11.40 12.31
N GLN A 254 12.74 11.24 10.99
CA GLN A 254 11.41 11.29 10.34
C GLN A 254 10.66 12.62 10.50
N GLU A 255 11.35 13.72 10.85
CA GLU A 255 10.77 15.06 10.89
C GLU A 255 10.41 15.55 9.48
N THR A 256 9.26 16.19 9.37
CA THR A 256 8.81 16.91 8.17
C THR A 256 9.29 18.37 8.19
N SER A 257 8.87 19.15 7.21
CA SER A 257 9.12 20.62 7.20
C SER A 257 8.33 21.39 8.27
N MET A 258 7.38 20.75 8.98
CA MET A 258 6.57 21.36 10.04
C MET A 258 6.95 20.77 11.40
N PRO A 259 7.41 21.59 12.37
CA PRO A 259 7.70 21.14 13.73
C PRO A 259 6.52 20.42 14.38
N GLY A 260 6.77 19.32 15.09
CA GLY A 260 5.73 18.50 15.72
C GLY A 260 5.00 17.54 14.77
N VAL A 261 5.28 17.61 13.45
CA VAL A 261 4.72 16.69 12.45
C VAL A 261 5.82 15.78 11.92
N TYR A 262 5.60 14.49 12.02
CA TYR A 262 6.46 13.41 11.53
C TYR A 262 5.77 12.63 10.44
N ALA A 263 6.53 11.98 9.56
CA ALA A 263 5.95 11.07 8.58
C ALA A 263 6.80 9.80 8.45
N ALA A 264 6.13 8.64 8.29
CA ALA A 264 6.81 7.35 8.26
C ALA A 264 6.14 6.36 7.30
N GLY A 265 6.86 5.29 6.98
CA GLY A 265 6.41 4.23 6.09
C GLY A 265 6.36 4.68 4.63
N ASP A 266 5.52 4.02 3.86
CA ASP A 266 5.42 4.18 2.41
C ASP A 266 5.04 5.61 1.97
N LEU A 267 4.44 6.39 2.87
CA LEU A 267 4.13 7.80 2.66
C LEU A 267 5.38 8.65 2.38
N THR A 268 6.54 8.24 2.90
CA THR A 268 7.83 8.95 2.73
C THR A 268 8.66 8.40 1.56
N GLY A 269 8.13 7.42 0.83
CA GLY A 269 8.83 6.72 -0.25
C GLY A 269 9.88 5.73 0.28
N GLY A 270 10.68 5.20 -0.63
CA GLY A 270 11.72 4.22 -0.29
C GLY A 270 11.39 2.83 -0.81
N ARG A 271 11.63 1.79 -0.01
CA ARG A 271 11.59 0.39 -0.47
C ARG A 271 10.21 -0.27 -0.41
N LEU A 272 9.19 0.37 0.18
CA LEU A 272 7.82 -0.14 0.30
C LEU A 272 7.77 -1.57 0.86
N GLN A 273 8.43 -1.76 2.01
CA GLN A 273 8.51 -3.05 2.71
C GLN A 273 8.02 -2.89 4.15
N VAL A 274 7.40 -3.95 4.70
CA VAL A 274 6.93 -3.95 6.10
C VAL A 274 8.06 -3.60 7.06
N ALA A 275 9.23 -4.23 6.91
CA ALA A 275 10.38 -4.01 7.79
C ALA A 275 10.90 -2.55 7.74
N THR A 276 10.93 -1.91 6.55
CA THR A 276 11.34 -0.51 6.41
C THR A 276 10.29 0.45 6.97
N ALA A 277 9.01 0.12 6.86
CA ALA A 277 7.92 0.88 7.47
C ALA A 277 7.98 0.80 9.00
N VAL A 278 8.25 -0.38 9.57
CA VAL A 278 8.49 -0.58 11.01
C VAL A 278 9.67 0.27 11.49
N GLY A 279 10.81 0.23 10.80
CA GLY A 279 11.99 1.00 11.17
C GLY A 279 11.74 2.51 11.18
N SER A 280 11.11 3.04 10.13
CA SER A 280 10.75 4.47 10.06
C SER A 280 9.68 4.86 11.07
N GLY A 281 8.70 3.97 11.34
CA GLY A 281 7.70 4.17 12.39
C GLY A 281 8.33 4.25 13.79
N ALA A 282 9.31 3.40 14.08
CA ALA A 282 10.07 3.45 15.32
C ALA A 282 10.82 4.79 15.46
N SER A 283 11.55 5.22 14.43
CA SER A 283 12.26 6.50 14.41
C SER A 283 11.30 7.68 14.63
N ALA A 284 10.16 7.71 13.93
CA ALA A 284 9.16 8.77 14.12
C ALA A 284 8.59 8.78 15.55
N GLY A 285 8.30 7.61 16.14
CA GLY A 285 7.80 7.51 17.51
C GLY A 285 8.82 8.00 18.55
N ILE A 286 10.09 7.65 18.39
CA ILE A 286 11.18 8.11 19.25
C ILE A 286 11.33 9.62 19.17
N SER A 287 11.33 10.19 17.95
CA SER A 287 11.46 11.63 17.74
C SER A 287 10.28 12.42 18.29
N ALA A 288 9.06 11.90 18.12
CA ALA A 288 7.88 12.50 18.74
C ALA A 288 7.95 12.51 20.27
N LEU A 289 8.51 11.47 20.90
CA LEU A 289 8.75 11.44 22.35
C LEU A 289 9.75 12.53 22.77
N GLN A 290 10.85 12.69 22.04
CA GLN A 290 11.86 13.71 22.33
C GLN A 290 11.31 15.13 22.22
N HIS A 291 10.40 15.38 21.28
CA HIS A 291 9.71 16.67 21.12
C HIS A 291 8.79 17.00 22.31
N LEU A 292 8.30 15.99 23.02
CA LEU A 292 7.35 16.14 24.13
C LEU A 292 8.01 16.20 25.52
N VAL A 293 9.31 16.22 25.59
CA VAL A 293 10.10 16.45 26.79
C VAL A 293 10.41 17.92 26.94
#